data_e4aff765ee341284aa953bfea1583254
#
_entry.id   e4aff765ee341284aa953bfea1583254
#
_cell.length_a   1.000
_cell.length_b   1.000
_cell.length_c   1.000
_cell.angle_alpha   90.00
_cell.angle_beta   90.00
_cell.angle_gamma   90.00
#
_symmetry.space_group_name_H-M   'P 1'
#
loop_
_entity.id
_entity.type
_entity.pdbx_description
1 polymer ?
#
loop_
_entity_poly.entity_id
_entity_poly.type
_entity_poly.pdbx_seq_one_letter_code
_entity_poly.pdbx_strand_id
1 'polypeptide(L)'
;MKYRIVEKGPFKIVGFKKRVPIIFNGVNPEIAKMAELLTPEIIEKLKALSNVEPTGIINASANFSEGRMEEKGELDHYIGAATTSDETAEFDVLNVEAGTWAVFEAVGPFPETLQNVWGRIYSEWFPSSGYEAVPGPEILWNESQDTKEPNYRSEIWIPVRK
;
A
#
# COMPACT_ATOMS: atom_id res chain seq x y z
N MET A 1 3.55 0.61 -19.17
CA MET A 1 3.44 0.71 -17.70
C MET A 1 4.81 0.46 -17.09
N LYS A 2 5.28 1.39 -16.29
CA LYS A 2 6.62 1.32 -15.72
C LYS A 2 6.63 0.54 -14.40
N TYR A 3 7.49 -0.45 -14.30
CA TYR A 3 7.59 -1.27 -13.08
C TYR A 3 9.02 -1.78 -12.88
N ARG A 4 9.28 -2.29 -11.68
CA ARG A 4 10.52 -2.98 -11.34
C ARG A 4 10.23 -4.14 -10.40
N ILE A 5 11.14 -5.12 -10.37
CA ILE A 5 11.04 -6.27 -9.47
C ILE A 5 12.12 -6.13 -8.41
N VAL A 6 11.74 -6.25 -7.15
CA VAL A 6 12.66 -6.15 -6.01
C VAL A 6 12.53 -7.34 -5.08
N GLU A 7 13.63 -7.73 -4.46
CA GLU A 7 13.66 -8.75 -3.43
C GLU A 7 13.76 -8.06 -2.07
N LYS A 8 12.97 -8.50 -1.09
CA LYS A 8 13.01 -7.93 0.26
C LYS A 8 13.09 -9.03 1.31
N GLY A 9 13.83 -8.75 2.39
CA GLY A 9 13.79 -9.54 3.59
C GLY A 9 12.48 -9.30 4.38
N PRO A 10 12.27 -10.02 5.49
CA PRO A 10 11.07 -9.82 6.30
C PRO A 10 11.07 -8.43 6.96
N PHE A 11 9.89 -7.85 7.08
CA PHE A 11 9.71 -6.56 7.75
C PHE A 11 8.32 -6.49 8.36
N LYS A 12 8.02 -5.37 9.01
CA LYS A 12 6.71 -5.12 9.62
C LYS A 12 6.12 -3.85 9.04
N ILE A 13 4.79 -3.81 8.96
CA ILE A 13 4.06 -2.57 8.73
C ILE A 13 3.40 -2.23 10.06
N VAL A 14 3.71 -1.06 10.59
CA VAL A 14 3.24 -0.61 11.91
C VAL A 14 2.46 0.68 11.76
N GLY A 15 1.38 0.82 12.52
CA GLY A 15 0.54 2.00 12.46
C GLY A 15 -0.86 1.73 12.96
N PHE A 16 -1.84 2.33 12.31
CA PHE A 16 -3.25 2.13 12.64
C PHE A 16 -3.89 1.16 11.67
N LYS A 17 -4.68 0.23 12.20
CA LYS A 17 -5.39 -0.78 11.42
C LYS A 17 -6.89 -0.60 11.57
N LYS A 18 -7.62 -0.79 10.47
CA LYS A 18 -9.08 -0.83 10.50
C LYS A 18 -9.62 -1.77 9.43
N ARG A 19 -10.65 -2.54 9.79
CA ARG A 19 -11.39 -3.34 8.82
C ARG A 19 -12.34 -2.43 8.04
N VAL A 20 -12.20 -2.36 6.73
CA VAL A 20 -12.95 -1.43 5.89
C VAL A 20 -13.54 -2.15 4.68
N PRO A 21 -14.63 -1.62 4.08
CA PRO A 21 -15.15 -2.21 2.85
C PRO A 21 -14.19 -2.02 1.68
N ILE A 22 -14.23 -2.93 0.72
CA ILE A 22 -13.44 -2.83 -0.50
C ILE A 22 -14.13 -1.85 -1.44
N ILE A 23 -13.51 -0.70 -1.70
CA ILE A 23 -13.99 0.30 -2.66
C ILE A 23 -12.86 0.54 -3.65
N PHE A 24 -13.11 0.22 -4.91
CA PHE A 24 -12.11 0.35 -5.97
C PHE A 24 -12.20 1.67 -6.72
N ASN A 25 -13.43 2.15 -6.96
CA ASN A 25 -13.67 3.40 -7.66
C ASN A 25 -13.89 4.54 -6.67
N GLY A 26 -13.10 5.60 -6.81
CA GLY A 26 -13.21 6.77 -5.95
C GLY A 26 -12.47 6.62 -4.63
N VAL A 27 -12.69 7.56 -3.73
CA VAL A 27 -12.06 7.60 -2.42
C VAL A 27 -12.86 6.77 -1.43
N ASN A 28 -12.17 5.89 -0.70
CA ASN A 28 -12.81 5.13 0.38
C ASN A 28 -12.92 6.04 1.61
N PRO A 29 -14.14 6.42 2.04
CA PRO A 29 -14.30 7.36 3.15
C PRO A 29 -13.78 6.82 4.49
N GLU A 30 -13.79 5.51 4.70
CA GLU A 30 -13.25 4.93 5.93
C GLU A 30 -11.72 5.06 5.99
N ILE A 31 -11.05 4.91 4.85
CA ILE A 31 -9.61 5.12 4.75
C ILE A 31 -9.28 6.61 4.94
N ALA A 32 -10.08 7.49 4.37
CA ALA A 32 -9.90 8.93 4.54
C ALA A 32 -10.00 9.33 6.02
N LYS A 33 -10.92 8.72 6.76
CA LYS A 33 -11.06 8.97 8.21
C LYS A 33 -9.83 8.50 8.99
N MET A 34 -9.20 7.41 8.57
CA MET A 34 -7.99 6.91 9.23
C MET A 34 -6.84 7.92 9.16
N ALA A 35 -6.77 8.69 8.08
CA ALA A 35 -5.74 9.71 7.93
C ALA A 35 -5.83 10.80 9.02
N GLU A 36 -7.01 11.00 9.59
CA GLU A 36 -7.20 11.97 10.68
C GLU A 36 -6.51 11.54 11.99
N LEU A 37 -6.17 10.26 12.11
CA LEU A 37 -5.43 9.75 13.27
C LEU A 37 -3.95 10.16 13.22
N LEU A 38 -3.47 10.62 12.08
CA LEU A 38 -2.08 11.03 11.89
C LEU A 38 -1.86 12.45 12.40
N THR A 39 -1.64 12.57 13.71
CA THR A 39 -1.21 13.85 14.30
C THR A 39 0.26 14.09 13.94
N PRO A 40 0.77 15.34 14.02
CA PRO A 40 2.20 15.59 13.78
C PRO A 40 3.13 14.74 14.64
N GLU A 41 2.75 14.49 15.88
CA GLU A 41 3.51 13.64 16.80
C GLU A 41 3.56 12.18 16.33
N ILE A 42 2.43 11.64 15.90
CA ILE A 42 2.34 10.26 15.38
C ILE A 42 3.15 10.14 14.08
N ILE A 43 3.05 11.11 13.20
CA ILE A 43 3.81 11.14 11.94
C ILE A 43 5.32 11.08 12.23
N GLU A 44 5.81 11.86 13.21
CA GLU A 44 7.22 11.84 13.58
C GLU A 44 7.64 10.46 14.09
N LYS A 45 6.82 9.83 14.93
CA LYS A 45 7.10 8.49 15.46
C LYS A 45 7.19 7.45 14.35
N LEU A 46 6.24 7.47 13.42
CA LEU A 46 6.22 6.55 12.30
C LEU A 46 7.41 6.76 11.37
N LYS A 47 7.74 8.01 11.07
CA LYS A 47 8.91 8.32 10.23
C LYS A 47 10.21 7.88 10.87
N ALA A 48 10.31 7.98 12.20
CA ALA A 48 11.48 7.51 12.93
C ALA A 48 11.63 5.98 12.87
N LEU A 49 10.52 5.25 12.77
CA LEU A 49 10.53 3.79 12.64
C LEU A 49 10.80 3.35 11.19
N SER A 50 10.48 4.18 10.20
CA SER A 50 10.64 3.86 8.79
C SER A 50 12.11 3.67 8.44
N ASN A 51 12.56 2.42 8.28
CA ASN A 51 13.95 2.11 8.01
C ASN A 51 14.16 1.16 6.84
N VAL A 52 13.08 0.82 6.11
CA VAL A 52 13.13 0.03 4.88
C VAL A 52 12.18 0.64 3.87
N GLU A 53 12.36 0.29 2.59
CA GLU A 53 11.43 0.72 1.55
C GLU A 53 10.13 -0.08 1.59
N PRO A 54 9.00 0.52 1.23
CA PRO A 54 8.81 1.93 0.90
C PRO A 54 8.88 2.82 2.13
N THR A 55 9.56 3.97 2.01
CA THR A 55 9.87 4.84 3.15
C THR A 55 8.75 5.83 3.47
N GLY A 56 8.77 6.35 4.70
CA GLY A 56 7.80 7.35 5.17
C GLY A 56 6.45 6.75 5.49
N ILE A 57 5.41 7.57 5.42
CA ILE A 57 4.05 7.13 5.71
C ILE A 57 3.49 6.40 4.49
N ILE A 58 3.03 5.17 4.71
CA ILE A 58 2.48 4.30 3.66
C ILE A 58 1.08 3.82 4.03
N ASN A 59 0.37 3.35 3.02
CA ASN A 59 -0.92 2.67 3.19
C ASN A 59 -0.75 1.23 2.73
N ALA A 60 -1.36 0.29 3.45
CA ALA A 60 -1.30 -1.12 3.09
C ALA A 60 -2.67 -1.76 3.23
N SER A 61 -2.98 -2.67 2.31
CA SER A 61 -4.25 -3.41 2.31
C SER A 61 -3.95 -4.90 2.34
N ALA A 62 -4.55 -5.60 3.30
CA ALA A 62 -4.30 -7.01 3.52
C ALA A 62 -5.57 -7.75 3.92
N ASN A 63 -5.50 -9.07 3.93
CA ASN A 63 -6.58 -9.92 4.43
C ASN A 63 -7.93 -9.66 3.76
N PHE A 64 -7.93 -9.60 2.44
CA PHE A 64 -9.14 -9.42 1.64
C PHE A 64 -10.09 -10.60 1.84
N SER A 65 -11.36 -10.32 2.14
CA SER A 65 -12.36 -11.38 2.34
C SER A 65 -12.92 -11.93 1.03
N GLU A 66 -12.91 -11.13 -0.04
CA GLU A 66 -13.38 -11.51 -1.37
C GLU A 66 -12.51 -10.89 -2.46
N GLY A 67 -12.84 -11.15 -3.71
CA GLY A 67 -12.13 -10.59 -4.84
C GLY A 67 -12.19 -9.07 -4.87
N ARG A 68 -11.05 -8.46 -4.87
CA ARG A 68 -10.89 -7.02 -4.79
C ARG A 68 -11.48 -6.24 -5.96
N MET A 69 -11.48 -6.84 -7.16
CA MET A 69 -11.98 -6.19 -8.37
C MET A 69 -13.51 -6.09 -8.41
N GLU A 70 -14.19 -6.81 -7.54
CA GLU A 70 -15.64 -6.86 -7.50
C GLU A 70 -16.25 -5.84 -6.53
N GLU A 71 -15.44 -5.10 -5.80
CA GLU A 71 -15.86 -4.15 -4.76
C GLU A 71 -16.82 -4.76 -3.74
N LYS A 72 -16.57 -6.03 -3.40
CA LYS A 72 -17.34 -6.78 -2.42
C LYS A 72 -16.45 -7.21 -1.27
N GLY A 73 -17.03 -7.35 -0.08
CA GLY A 73 -16.30 -7.80 1.09
C GLY A 73 -15.50 -6.69 1.74
N GLU A 74 -14.51 -7.10 2.51
CA GLU A 74 -13.74 -6.21 3.35
C GLU A 74 -12.26 -6.52 3.28
N LEU A 75 -11.46 -5.58 3.76
CA LEU A 75 -10.01 -5.74 3.90
C LEU A 75 -9.53 -5.08 5.19
N ASP A 76 -8.33 -5.45 5.63
CA ASP A 76 -7.65 -4.74 6.70
C ASP A 76 -6.78 -3.65 6.07
N HIS A 77 -7.07 -2.41 6.42
CA HIS A 77 -6.29 -1.28 5.94
C HIS A 77 -5.38 -0.78 7.05
N TYR A 78 -4.10 -0.59 6.71
CA TYR A 78 -3.08 -0.05 7.61
C TYR A 78 -2.60 1.29 7.07
N ILE A 79 -2.41 2.26 7.96
CA ILE A 79 -1.72 3.50 7.64
C ILE A 79 -0.56 3.65 8.64
N GLY A 80 0.66 3.74 8.13
CA GLY A 80 1.82 3.72 9.02
C GLY A 80 3.14 3.70 8.28
N ALA A 81 4.07 2.87 8.75
CA ALA A 81 5.43 2.80 8.23
C ALA A 81 5.94 1.37 8.12
N ALA A 82 6.86 1.13 7.18
CA ALA A 82 7.56 -0.15 7.05
C ALA A 82 8.82 -0.10 7.92
N THR A 83 9.03 -1.13 8.74
CA THR A 83 10.13 -1.15 9.69
C THR A 83 10.61 -2.55 10.01
N THR A 84 11.87 -2.67 10.43
CA THR A 84 12.41 -3.90 11.03
C THR A 84 12.56 -3.76 12.55
N SER A 85 12.20 -2.62 13.12
CA SER A 85 12.30 -2.36 14.57
C SER A 85 11.28 -3.18 15.36
N ASP A 86 11.65 -3.57 16.58
CA ASP A 86 10.75 -4.21 17.53
C ASP A 86 10.06 -3.19 18.46
N GLU A 87 10.35 -1.92 18.33
CA GLU A 87 9.79 -0.83 19.16
C GLU A 87 8.44 -0.38 18.61
N THR A 88 7.43 -1.26 18.68
CA THR A 88 6.14 -1.05 18.04
C THR A 88 4.95 -1.06 19.01
N ALA A 89 5.20 -0.94 20.33
CA ALA A 89 4.22 -1.21 21.38
C ALA A 89 2.90 -0.43 21.28
N GLU A 90 2.91 0.77 20.73
CA GLU A 90 1.70 1.60 20.65
C GLU A 90 0.94 1.47 19.33
N PHE A 91 1.45 0.67 18.40
CA PHE A 91 0.86 0.52 17.07
C PHE A 91 0.40 -0.90 16.80
N ASP A 92 -0.54 -1.03 15.86
CA ASP A 92 -0.88 -2.32 15.26
C ASP A 92 0.28 -2.77 14.37
N VAL A 93 0.52 -4.07 14.31
CA VAL A 93 1.66 -4.65 13.58
C VAL A 93 1.16 -5.68 12.57
N LEU A 94 1.62 -5.56 11.34
CA LEU A 94 1.46 -6.57 10.32
C LEU A 94 2.84 -7.12 9.97
N ASN A 95 3.06 -8.42 10.22
CA ASN A 95 4.30 -9.07 9.86
C ASN A 95 4.27 -9.42 8.37
N VAL A 96 5.32 -9.05 7.65
CA VAL A 96 5.44 -9.29 6.21
C VAL A 96 6.64 -10.20 5.96
N GLU A 97 6.39 -11.32 5.31
CA GLU A 97 7.44 -12.30 5.02
C GLU A 97 8.38 -11.82 3.92
N ALA A 98 9.60 -12.36 3.92
CA ALA A 98 10.56 -12.14 2.84
C ALA A 98 9.96 -12.62 1.51
N GLY A 99 10.27 -11.93 0.44
CA GLY A 99 9.79 -12.34 -0.87
C GLY A 99 10.09 -11.33 -1.97
N THR A 100 9.50 -11.60 -3.11
CA THR A 100 9.64 -10.80 -4.32
C THR A 100 8.47 -9.85 -4.46
N TRP A 101 8.74 -8.63 -4.87
CA TRP A 101 7.72 -7.58 -5.03
C TRP A 101 7.80 -6.99 -6.44
N ALA A 102 6.62 -6.76 -7.02
CA ALA A 102 6.51 -5.93 -8.22
C ALA A 102 6.10 -4.52 -7.78
N VAL A 103 6.84 -3.53 -8.24
CA VAL A 103 6.63 -2.13 -7.88
C VAL A 103 6.24 -1.36 -9.13
N PHE A 104 5.03 -0.82 -9.15
CA PHE A 104 4.48 -0.10 -10.30
C PHE A 104 4.42 1.39 -10.01
N GLU A 105 4.88 2.18 -10.98
CA GLU A 105 4.87 3.64 -10.86
C GLU A 105 3.60 4.22 -11.50
N ALA A 106 2.97 5.16 -10.78
CA ALA A 106 1.82 5.91 -11.27
C ALA A 106 2.13 7.40 -11.16
N VAL A 107 2.18 8.12 -12.29
CA VAL A 107 2.46 9.56 -12.33
C VAL A 107 1.34 10.24 -13.08
N GLY A 108 0.66 11.17 -12.44
CA GLY A 108 -0.44 11.93 -13.02
C GLY A 108 -1.47 12.35 -11.99
N PRO A 109 -2.59 12.92 -12.43
CA PRO A 109 -3.64 13.41 -11.51
C PRO A 109 -4.15 12.32 -10.58
N PHE A 110 -4.25 12.64 -9.30
CA PHE A 110 -4.78 11.75 -8.26
C PHE A 110 -6.29 11.98 -8.13
N PRO A 111 -7.13 10.93 -7.97
CA PRO A 111 -6.76 9.50 -7.85
C PRO A 111 -6.87 8.71 -9.17
N GLU A 112 -7.25 9.34 -10.27
CA GLU A 112 -7.59 8.65 -11.52
C GLU A 112 -6.42 7.84 -12.08
N THR A 113 -5.22 8.43 -12.10
CA THR A 113 -4.01 7.76 -12.61
C THR A 113 -3.68 6.52 -11.80
N LEU A 114 -3.74 6.64 -10.47
CA LEU A 114 -3.47 5.54 -9.56
C LEU A 114 -4.46 4.39 -9.77
N GLN A 115 -5.74 4.70 -9.85
CA GLN A 115 -6.80 3.71 -10.05
C GLN A 115 -6.66 3.02 -11.41
N ASN A 116 -6.31 3.78 -12.44
CA ASN A 116 -6.08 3.25 -13.79
C ASN A 116 -4.92 2.25 -13.80
N VAL A 117 -3.77 2.63 -13.20
CA VAL A 117 -2.60 1.74 -13.12
C VAL A 117 -2.95 0.48 -12.34
N TRP A 118 -3.65 0.61 -11.22
CA TRP A 118 -4.01 -0.54 -10.40
C TRP A 118 -4.90 -1.52 -11.16
N GLY A 119 -5.92 -1.01 -11.86
CA GLY A 119 -6.78 -1.84 -12.70
C GLY A 119 -5.99 -2.56 -13.81
N ARG A 120 -5.06 -1.88 -14.46
CA ARG A 120 -4.24 -2.44 -15.53
C ARG A 120 -3.26 -3.52 -15.03
N ILE A 121 -2.80 -3.42 -13.80
CA ILE A 121 -1.95 -4.46 -13.21
C ILE A 121 -2.68 -5.80 -13.26
N TYR A 122 -3.93 -5.84 -12.84
CA TYR A 122 -4.70 -7.09 -12.80
C TYR A 122 -5.25 -7.52 -14.15
N SER A 123 -5.67 -6.58 -14.99
CA SER A 123 -6.26 -6.90 -16.30
C SER A 123 -5.24 -7.15 -17.39
N GLU A 124 -4.06 -6.54 -17.31
CA GLU A 124 -3.05 -6.59 -18.38
C GLU A 124 -1.73 -7.19 -17.94
N TRP A 125 -1.17 -6.73 -16.83
CA TRP A 125 0.18 -7.12 -16.43
C TRP A 125 0.27 -8.56 -15.93
N PHE A 126 -0.58 -8.97 -15.02
CA PHE A 126 -0.54 -10.35 -14.50
C PHE A 126 -0.77 -11.37 -15.62
N PRO A 127 -1.77 -11.22 -16.49
CA PRO A 127 -1.96 -12.19 -17.58
C PRO A 127 -0.78 -12.31 -18.55
N SER A 128 0.00 -11.22 -18.73
CA SER A 128 1.07 -11.18 -19.73
C SER A 128 2.47 -11.35 -19.18
N SER A 129 2.69 -11.16 -17.88
CA SER A 129 4.04 -11.09 -17.31
C SER A 129 4.65 -12.43 -16.90
N GLY A 130 3.84 -13.44 -16.68
CA GLY A 130 4.29 -14.72 -16.12
C GLY A 130 4.43 -14.70 -14.60
N TYR A 131 4.15 -13.58 -13.96
CA TYR A 131 4.08 -13.47 -12.49
C TYR A 131 2.67 -13.70 -12.02
N GLU A 132 2.55 -14.16 -10.76
CA GLU A 132 1.26 -14.25 -10.09
C GLU A 132 1.33 -13.59 -8.71
N ALA A 133 0.21 -13.06 -8.25
CA ALA A 133 0.13 -12.49 -6.91
C ALA A 133 0.20 -13.58 -5.85
N VAL A 134 0.92 -13.30 -4.77
CA VAL A 134 0.98 -14.20 -3.61
C VAL A 134 0.27 -13.56 -2.43
N PRO A 135 -0.17 -14.35 -1.42
CA PRO A 135 -0.76 -13.77 -0.22
C PRO A 135 0.18 -12.77 0.46
N GLY A 136 -0.35 -11.65 0.88
CA GLY A 136 0.41 -10.60 1.53
C GLY A 136 -0.22 -9.24 1.29
N PRO A 137 0.31 -8.20 1.93
CA PRO A 137 -0.25 -6.86 1.77
C PRO A 137 0.12 -6.24 0.44
N GLU A 138 -0.76 -5.40 -0.07
CA GLU A 138 -0.44 -4.49 -1.17
C GLU A 138 -0.18 -3.12 -0.55
N ILE A 139 0.90 -2.49 -0.95
CA ILE A 139 1.35 -1.24 -0.34
C ILE A 139 1.25 -0.10 -1.34
N LEU A 140 0.71 1.02 -0.88
CA LEU A 140 0.66 2.27 -1.64
C LEU A 140 1.62 3.26 -0.99
N TRP A 141 2.57 3.74 -1.78
CA TRP A 141 3.49 4.80 -1.40
C TRP A 141 3.20 6.05 -2.24
N ASN A 142 3.19 7.21 -1.60
CA ASN A 142 3.00 8.50 -2.26
C ASN A 142 4.20 9.38 -1.98
N GLU A 143 4.73 10.03 -3.02
CA GLU A 143 5.88 10.91 -2.89
C GLU A 143 5.56 12.17 -2.09
N SER A 144 4.34 12.67 -2.22
CA SER A 144 3.89 13.92 -1.60
C SER A 144 2.53 13.73 -0.95
N GLN A 145 2.18 14.63 -0.02
CA GLN A 145 0.84 14.70 0.54
C GLN A 145 -0.07 15.65 -0.26
N ASP A 146 0.49 16.35 -1.24
CA ASP A 146 -0.28 17.27 -2.08
C ASP A 146 -0.90 16.54 -3.27
N THR A 147 -2.11 16.04 -3.06
CA THR A 147 -2.85 15.29 -4.09
C THR A 147 -3.35 16.16 -5.25
N LYS A 148 -3.13 17.47 -5.19
CA LYS A 148 -3.53 18.40 -6.24
C LYS A 148 -2.47 18.58 -7.32
N GLU A 149 -1.26 18.06 -7.10
CA GLU A 149 -0.21 18.16 -8.11
C GLU A 149 -0.59 17.38 -9.38
N PRO A 150 -0.42 17.99 -10.58
CA PRO A 150 -0.79 17.32 -11.83
C PRO A 150 0.11 16.12 -12.14
N ASN A 151 1.34 16.10 -11.63
CA ASN A 151 2.30 14.99 -11.79
C ASN A 151 2.48 14.22 -10.48
N TYR A 152 1.40 14.00 -9.75
CA TYR A 152 1.41 13.28 -8.48
C TYR A 152 1.99 11.88 -8.68
N ARG A 153 3.03 11.54 -7.93
CA ARG A 153 3.74 10.28 -8.07
C ARG A 153 3.43 9.31 -6.93
N SER A 154 3.05 8.11 -7.31
CA SER A 154 2.77 7.03 -6.38
C SER A 154 3.45 5.75 -6.83
N GLU A 155 3.62 4.80 -5.91
CA GLU A 155 4.09 3.45 -6.21
C GLU A 155 3.13 2.44 -5.59
N ILE A 156 2.82 1.40 -6.36
CA ILE A 156 2.01 0.27 -5.90
C ILE A 156 2.94 -0.92 -5.76
N TRP A 157 3.02 -1.48 -4.55
CA TRP A 157 3.88 -2.62 -4.24
C TRP A 157 3.02 -3.86 -4.04
N ILE A 158 3.23 -4.89 -4.87
CA ILE A 158 2.45 -6.12 -4.82
C ILE A 158 3.39 -7.31 -4.65
N PRO A 159 3.16 -8.20 -3.66
CA PRO A 159 3.97 -9.40 -3.52
C PRO A 159 3.63 -10.38 -4.64
N VAL A 160 4.65 -10.91 -5.31
CA VAL A 160 4.50 -11.74 -6.50
C VAL A 160 5.45 -12.93 -6.47
N ARG A 161 5.20 -13.90 -7.36
CA ARG A 161 6.13 -15.00 -7.68
C ARG A 161 5.99 -15.37 -9.15
N LYS A 162 7.00 -16.00 -9.69
CA LYS A 162 6.95 -16.58 -11.04
C LYS A 162 6.34 -17.96 -11.05
#